data_0dc6c41b4f449e2f7f53671c4a6b597b
#
_entry.id   0dc6c41b4f449e2f7f53671c4a6b597b
#
_cell.length_a   1.000
_cell.length_b   1.000
_cell.length_c   1.000
_cell.angle_alpha   90.00
_cell.angle_beta   90.00
_cell.angle_gamma   90.00
#
_symmetry.space_group_name_H-M   'P 1'
#
loop_
_entity.id
_entity.type
_entity.pdbx_description
1 polymer ?
#
loop_
_entity_poly.entity_id
_entity_poly.type
_entity_poly.pdbx_seq_one_letter_code
_entity_poly.pdbx_strand_id
1 'polypeptide(L)'
;EMSRGLGDVYKRQTLGYDGFPKSCCTSINEVVCHGIPNEFDILEEGDIINVDCTTILDGYYADASRMFTIGKTTPQKEKLVRVAKECLEIGMEAAKPFGFVGDIGHAIEKHAKKNGFSVVRDLCGHGVGIEFHEEPDVEHFGKKGTGMLLVPGMVFTIEPMINMGTWEVFIDEEDGWTVVTEDEQPSAQWEHLSLIHISEPTRHLRIS
;
A
#
# COMPACT_ATOMS: atom_id res chain seq x y z
N GLU A 1 -3.29 -26.15 1.73
CA GLU A 1 -4.68 -26.64 1.91
C GLU A 1 -5.57 -25.70 2.73
N MET A 2 -5.04 -24.93 3.67
CA MET A 2 -5.87 -23.91 4.39
C MET A 2 -6.37 -22.78 3.47
N SER A 3 -5.75 -22.51 2.34
CA SER A 3 -6.22 -21.50 1.39
C SER A 3 -7.42 -21.95 0.55
N ARG A 4 -7.67 -23.25 0.42
CA ARG A 4 -8.80 -23.79 -0.35
C ARG A 4 -10.16 -23.60 0.33
N GLY A 5 -10.22 -23.63 1.66
CA GLY A 5 -11.48 -23.48 2.40
C GLY A 5 -12.00 -22.05 2.51
N LEU A 6 -11.14 -21.04 2.40
CA LEU A 6 -11.53 -19.63 2.36
C LEU A 6 -11.84 -19.14 0.93
N GLY A 7 -11.29 -19.81 -0.10
CA GLY A 7 -11.46 -19.43 -1.50
C GLY A 7 -12.88 -19.60 -2.06
N ASP A 8 -13.73 -20.39 -1.40
CA ASP A 8 -15.12 -20.60 -1.84
C ASP A 8 -16.08 -19.52 -1.30
N VAL A 9 -15.70 -18.79 -0.25
CA VAL A 9 -16.52 -17.76 0.39
C VAL A 9 -16.07 -16.35 -0.06
N TYR A 10 -14.78 -16.16 -0.32
CA TYR A 10 -14.20 -14.89 -0.75
C TYR A 10 -13.71 -14.99 -2.20
N LYS A 11 -14.22 -14.12 -3.08
CA LYS A 11 -13.63 -13.95 -4.40
C LYS A 11 -12.36 -13.11 -4.22
N ARG A 12 -11.24 -13.58 -4.75
CA ARG A 12 -9.98 -12.83 -4.80
C ARG A 12 -10.05 -11.89 -5.99
N GLN A 13 -10.03 -10.57 -5.73
CA GLN A 13 -10.29 -9.56 -6.74
C GLN A 13 -9.13 -9.39 -7.72
N THR A 14 -7.88 -9.52 -7.26
CA THR A 14 -6.70 -9.32 -8.10
C THR A 14 -6.65 -10.29 -9.28
N LEU A 15 -7.14 -11.52 -9.13
CA LEU A 15 -7.13 -12.50 -10.22
C LEU A 15 -8.06 -12.07 -11.37
N GLY A 16 -7.47 -11.73 -12.51
CA GLY A 16 -8.18 -11.29 -13.71
C GLY A 16 -8.58 -9.82 -13.71
N TYR A 17 -8.30 -9.08 -12.65
CA TYR A 17 -8.50 -7.65 -12.64
C TYR A 17 -7.55 -6.99 -13.65
N ASP A 18 -8.14 -6.34 -14.65
CA ASP A 18 -7.41 -5.70 -15.77
C ASP A 18 -6.36 -6.62 -16.44
N GLY A 19 -6.58 -7.94 -16.35
CA GLY A 19 -5.68 -8.96 -16.89
C GLY A 19 -4.61 -9.47 -15.92
N PHE A 20 -4.56 -8.99 -14.64
CA PHE A 20 -3.58 -9.48 -13.67
C PHE A 20 -3.70 -10.99 -13.44
N PRO A 21 -2.59 -11.76 -13.55
CA PRO A 21 -2.68 -13.23 -13.68
C PRO A 21 -2.75 -14.00 -12.36
N LYS A 22 -2.65 -13.33 -11.21
CA LYS A 22 -2.55 -13.97 -9.88
C LYS A 22 -3.58 -13.43 -8.89
N SER A 23 -3.68 -14.08 -7.72
CA SER A 23 -4.66 -13.77 -6.67
C SER A 23 -4.18 -12.80 -5.59
N CYS A 24 -2.93 -12.42 -5.63
CA CYS A 24 -2.27 -11.43 -4.77
C CYS A 24 -1.04 -10.92 -5.48
N CYS A 25 -0.50 -9.79 -5.01
CA CYS A 25 0.82 -9.33 -5.44
C CYS A 25 1.87 -9.72 -4.40
N THR A 26 3.10 -9.98 -4.86
CA THR A 26 4.27 -10.20 -4.00
C THR A 26 5.42 -9.36 -4.52
N SER A 27 5.87 -8.39 -3.73
CA SER A 27 6.87 -7.41 -4.14
C SER A 27 8.09 -7.53 -3.24
N ILE A 28 9.21 -8.00 -3.81
CA ILE A 28 10.43 -8.35 -3.09
C ILE A 28 11.48 -7.25 -3.30
N ASN A 29 12.10 -6.79 -2.24
CA ASN A 29 13.22 -5.83 -2.20
C ASN A 29 12.96 -4.56 -3.04
N GLU A 30 13.56 -4.44 -4.24
CA GLU A 30 13.42 -3.30 -5.17
C GLU A 30 12.08 -3.26 -5.90
N VAL A 31 11.28 -4.31 -5.84
CA VAL A 31 9.91 -4.30 -6.37
C VAL A 31 9.03 -3.49 -5.43
N VAL A 32 8.43 -2.43 -5.95
CA VAL A 32 7.62 -1.46 -5.21
C VAL A 32 6.23 -2.03 -4.92
N CYS A 33 5.53 -2.46 -5.98
CA CYS A 33 4.19 -3.04 -5.92
C CYS A 33 3.88 -3.86 -7.20
N HIS A 34 2.71 -4.50 -7.23
CA HIS A 34 2.18 -5.28 -8.34
C HIS A 34 3.08 -6.43 -8.82
N GLY A 35 4.07 -6.85 -8.03
CA GLY A 35 4.89 -8.00 -8.37
C GLY A 35 4.04 -9.27 -8.56
N ILE A 36 4.28 -10.01 -9.65
CA ILE A 36 3.52 -11.20 -10.02
C ILE A 36 4.13 -12.43 -9.35
N PRO A 37 3.46 -13.08 -8.38
CA PRO A 37 3.98 -14.28 -7.73
C PRO A 37 4.32 -15.38 -8.73
N ASN A 38 5.52 -15.92 -8.66
CA ASN A 38 5.97 -17.03 -9.48
C ASN A 38 6.78 -18.06 -8.65
N GLU A 39 6.98 -19.25 -9.20
CA GLU A 39 7.65 -20.35 -8.52
C GLU A 39 9.19 -20.26 -8.53
N PHE A 40 9.73 -19.29 -9.26
CA PHE A 40 11.18 -19.08 -9.39
C PHE A 40 11.69 -18.03 -8.40
N ASP A 41 10.81 -17.20 -7.84
CA ASP A 41 11.14 -16.20 -6.83
C ASP A 41 11.29 -16.86 -5.46
N ILE A 42 12.48 -17.36 -5.20
CA ILE A 42 12.81 -18.03 -3.93
C ILE A 42 13.28 -16.99 -2.94
N LEU A 43 12.52 -16.85 -1.84
CA LEU A 43 12.86 -15.91 -0.77
C LEU A 43 14.14 -16.36 -0.06
N GLU A 44 15.07 -15.43 0.14
CA GLU A 44 16.34 -15.65 0.81
C GLU A 44 16.41 -14.91 2.16
N GLU A 45 17.31 -15.34 3.04
CA GLU A 45 17.55 -14.62 4.28
C GLU A 45 18.05 -13.20 4.00
N GLY A 46 17.36 -12.21 4.57
CA GLY A 46 17.65 -10.79 4.36
C GLY A 46 16.69 -10.09 3.41
N ASP A 47 15.80 -10.83 2.74
CA ASP A 47 14.76 -10.23 1.91
C ASP A 47 13.69 -9.55 2.76
N ILE A 48 13.12 -8.51 2.17
CA ILE A 48 11.84 -7.93 2.61
C ILE A 48 10.83 -8.13 1.49
N ILE A 49 9.60 -8.47 1.84
CA ILE A 49 8.54 -8.72 0.86
C ILE A 49 7.25 -8.06 1.32
N ASN A 50 6.60 -7.35 0.39
CA ASN A 50 5.20 -6.94 0.52
C ASN A 50 4.31 -8.06 -0.01
N VAL A 51 3.25 -8.36 0.72
CA VAL A 51 2.16 -9.22 0.26
C VAL A 51 0.88 -8.41 0.30
N ASP A 52 0.29 -8.23 -0.87
CA ASP A 52 -0.91 -7.43 -1.07
C ASP A 52 -2.07 -8.31 -1.53
N CYS A 53 -3.19 -8.19 -0.83
CA CYS A 53 -4.35 -9.05 -1.02
C CYS A 53 -5.66 -8.26 -0.99
N THR A 54 -6.34 -8.24 -2.12
CA THR A 54 -7.72 -7.75 -2.22
C THR A 54 -8.70 -8.90 -2.21
N THR A 55 -9.78 -8.76 -1.48
CA THR A 55 -10.87 -9.73 -1.42
C THR A 55 -12.23 -9.08 -1.62
N ILE A 56 -13.19 -9.84 -2.16
CA ILE A 56 -14.59 -9.40 -2.26
C ILE A 56 -15.46 -10.38 -1.47
N LEU A 57 -16.31 -9.83 -0.62
CA LEU A 57 -17.37 -10.55 0.06
C LEU A 57 -18.71 -9.84 -0.15
N ASP A 58 -19.68 -10.53 -0.73
CA ASP A 58 -21.02 -10.00 -1.00
C ASP A 58 -21.04 -8.64 -1.75
N GLY A 59 -20.05 -8.42 -2.62
CA GLY A 59 -19.87 -7.18 -3.39
C GLY A 59 -19.09 -6.07 -2.68
N TYR A 60 -18.61 -6.31 -1.46
CA TYR A 60 -17.78 -5.36 -0.70
C TYR A 60 -16.31 -5.74 -0.80
N TYR A 61 -15.46 -4.74 -1.07
CA TYR A 61 -14.02 -4.89 -1.17
C TYR A 61 -13.37 -4.77 0.21
N ALA A 62 -12.33 -5.57 0.43
CA ALA A 62 -11.37 -5.39 1.50
C ALA A 62 -9.96 -5.48 0.91
N ASP A 63 -9.17 -4.47 1.17
CA ASP A 63 -7.83 -4.29 0.59
C ASP A 63 -6.80 -3.99 1.66
N ALA A 64 -5.69 -4.71 1.63
CA ALA A 64 -4.60 -4.51 2.58
C ALA A 64 -3.31 -5.16 2.13
N SER A 65 -2.21 -4.48 2.33
CA SER A 65 -0.89 -5.05 2.14
C SER A 65 -0.04 -5.00 3.41
N ARG A 66 0.91 -5.93 3.51
CA ARG A 66 1.83 -6.03 4.65
C ARG A 66 3.23 -6.41 4.23
N MET A 67 4.22 -5.86 4.94
CA MET A 67 5.61 -6.26 4.82
C MET A 67 5.96 -7.42 5.74
N PHE A 68 6.81 -8.30 5.23
CA PHE A 68 7.45 -9.37 5.99
C PHE A 68 8.96 -9.30 5.78
N THR A 69 9.72 -9.72 6.78
CA THR A 69 11.18 -9.83 6.70
C THR A 69 11.56 -11.30 6.81
N ILE A 70 12.39 -11.77 5.90
CA ILE A 70 12.82 -13.17 5.85
C ILE A 70 14.14 -13.31 6.64
N GLY A 71 14.06 -13.98 7.77
CA GLY A 71 15.22 -14.15 8.67
C GLY A 71 15.76 -12.81 9.17
N LYS A 72 17.10 -12.65 9.15
CA LYS A 72 17.78 -11.41 9.54
C LYS A 72 18.08 -10.56 8.34
N THR A 73 17.65 -9.31 8.37
CA THR A 73 17.94 -8.34 7.32
C THR A 73 18.90 -7.23 7.80
N THR A 74 19.22 -6.29 6.91
CA THR A 74 20.07 -5.15 7.25
C THR A 74 19.32 -4.13 8.11
N PRO A 75 20.01 -3.37 9.00
CA PRO A 75 19.37 -2.31 9.78
C PRO A 75 18.67 -1.26 8.92
N GLN A 76 19.12 -1.03 7.69
CA GLN A 76 18.51 -0.11 6.73
C GLN A 76 17.16 -0.64 6.24
N LYS A 77 17.07 -1.92 5.84
CA LYS A 77 15.82 -2.56 5.44
C LYS A 77 14.83 -2.64 6.61
N GLU A 78 15.29 -2.99 7.82
CA GLU A 78 14.43 -2.95 9.03
C GLU A 78 13.87 -1.55 9.29
N LYS A 79 14.72 -0.53 9.16
CA LYS A 79 14.30 0.87 9.29
C LYS A 79 13.28 1.24 8.21
N LEU A 80 13.50 0.84 6.95
CA LEU A 80 12.60 1.11 5.84
C LEU A 80 11.21 0.52 6.11
N VAL A 81 11.13 -0.78 6.42
CA VAL A 81 9.87 -1.49 6.73
C VAL A 81 9.11 -0.83 7.87
N ARG A 82 9.82 -0.45 8.94
CA ARG A 82 9.24 0.26 10.09
C ARG A 82 8.73 1.65 9.71
N VAL A 83 9.53 2.44 8.99
CA VAL A 83 9.15 3.80 8.59
C VAL A 83 7.99 3.78 7.60
N ALA A 84 7.92 2.83 6.67
CA ALA A 84 6.76 2.66 5.79
C ALA A 84 5.48 2.39 6.59
N LYS A 85 5.55 1.54 7.64
CA LYS A 85 4.42 1.34 8.55
C LYS A 85 4.03 2.61 9.30
N GLU A 86 5.00 3.33 9.84
CA GLU A 86 4.78 4.63 10.50
C GLU A 86 4.14 5.65 9.55
N CYS A 87 4.53 5.65 8.26
CA CYS A 87 3.91 6.48 7.23
C CYS A 87 2.42 6.15 7.04
N LEU A 88 2.05 4.87 6.96
CA LEU A 88 0.65 4.45 6.92
C LEU A 88 -0.11 4.96 8.15
N GLU A 89 0.40 4.72 9.36
CA GLU A 89 -0.24 5.11 10.62
C GLU A 89 -0.45 6.64 10.70
N ILE A 90 0.57 7.42 10.31
CA ILE A 90 0.52 8.89 10.24
C ILE A 90 -0.49 9.37 9.18
N GLY A 91 -0.55 8.69 8.02
CA GLY A 91 -1.53 8.97 6.98
C GLY A 91 -2.96 8.76 7.46
N MET A 92 -3.23 7.64 8.15
CA MET A 92 -4.53 7.37 8.77
C MET A 92 -4.89 8.40 9.84
N GLU A 93 -3.94 8.84 10.67
CA GLU A 93 -4.16 9.89 11.66
C GLU A 93 -4.46 11.26 11.03
N ALA A 94 -3.91 11.54 9.85
CA ALA A 94 -4.15 12.78 9.11
C ALA A 94 -5.49 12.77 8.36
N ALA A 95 -6.05 11.61 8.05
CA ALA A 95 -7.31 11.42 7.36
C ALA A 95 -8.52 11.76 8.27
N LYS A 96 -8.80 13.05 8.41
CA LYS A 96 -9.88 13.54 9.30
C LYS A 96 -11.06 14.06 8.51
N PRO A 97 -12.29 13.92 9.04
CA PRO A 97 -13.46 14.56 8.46
C PRO A 97 -13.22 16.06 8.26
N PHE A 98 -13.58 16.56 7.07
CA PHE A 98 -13.42 17.96 6.66
C PHE A 98 -11.97 18.45 6.54
N GLY A 99 -10.98 17.55 6.60
CA GLY A 99 -9.62 17.76 6.11
C GLY A 99 -9.53 17.56 4.59
N PHE A 100 -8.33 17.50 4.06
CA PHE A 100 -8.07 17.33 2.63
C PHE A 100 -7.18 16.12 2.37
N VAL A 101 -7.30 15.50 1.19
CA VAL A 101 -6.42 14.39 0.78
C VAL A 101 -4.94 14.79 0.87
N GLY A 102 -4.60 16.03 0.49
CA GLY A 102 -3.23 16.55 0.61
C GLY A 102 -2.69 16.67 2.04
N ASP A 103 -3.54 16.61 3.07
CA ASP A 103 -3.09 16.55 4.47
C ASP A 103 -2.45 15.19 4.76
N ILE A 104 -3.01 14.11 4.17
CA ILE A 104 -2.48 12.74 4.26
C ILE A 104 -1.09 12.69 3.62
N GLY A 105 -1.00 13.05 2.34
CA GLY A 105 0.25 13.02 1.59
C GLY A 105 1.35 13.89 2.21
N HIS A 106 0.98 15.10 2.65
CA HIS A 106 1.92 15.99 3.35
C HIS A 106 2.51 15.36 4.62
N ALA A 107 1.69 14.73 5.43
CA ALA A 107 2.12 14.10 6.68
C ALA A 107 3.07 12.91 6.42
N ILE A 108 2.73 12.06 5.45
CA ILE A 108 3.51 10.90 5.01
C ILE A 108 4.87 11.38 4.46
N GLU A 109 4.87 12.27 3.47
CA GLU A 109 6.10 12.74 2.81
C GLU A 109 7.07 13.39 3.82
N LYS A 110 6.53 14.19 4.73
CA LYS A 110 7.33 14.83 5.79
C LYS A 110 8.01 13.79 6.69
N HIS A 111 7.31 12.70 7.04
CA HIS A 111 7.87 11.65 7.88
C HIS A 111 8.93 10.83 7.14
N ALA A 112 8.64 10.40 5.90
CA ALA A 112 9.58 9.67 5.06
C ALA A 112 10.89 10.46 4.87
N LYS A 113 10.81 11.73 4.44
CA LYS A 113 11.97 12.63 4.25
C LYS A 113 12.77 12.84 5.53
N LYS A 114 12.12 12.99 6.69
CA LYS A 114 12.80 13.10 7.99
C LYS A 114 13.66 11.88 8.30
N ASN A 115 13.26 10.71 7.82
CA ASN A 115 13.97 9.46 8.00
C ASN A 115 14.99 9.15 6.90
N GLY A 116 15.10 10.01 5.87
CA GLY A 116 16.05 9.89 4.76
C GLY A 116 15.54 8.98 3.64
N PHE A 117 14.23 8.81 3.52
CA PHE A 117 13.56 8.01 2.48
C PHE A 117 12.74 8.88 1.54
N SER A 118 12.40 8.34 0.38
CA SER A 118 11.58 8.96 -0.65
C SER A 118 10.20 8.33 -0.71
N VAL A 119 9.22 9.09 -1.20
CA VAL A 119 7.85 8.62 -1.45
C VAL A 119 7.64 8.53 -2.95
N VAL A 120 7.16 7.41 -3.45
CA VAL A 120 6.80 7.20 -4.85
C VAL A 120 5.71 8.20 -5.26
N ARG A 121 5.77 8.68 -6.52
CA ARG A 121 4.89 9.75 -7.03
C ARG A 121 4.02 9.35 -8.20
N ASP A 122 4.39 8.26 -8.88
CA ASP A 122 3.69 7.79 -10.09
C ASP A 122 2.49 6.89 -9.75
N LEU A 123 2.33 6.56 -8.48
CA LEU A 123 1.26 5.72 -7.94
C LEU A 123 0.66 6.38 -6.69
N CYS A 124 -0.60 6.06 -6.41
CA CYS A 124 -1.37 6.60 -5.29
C CYS A 124 -2.33 5.54 -4.71
N GLY A 125 -2.90 5.82 -3.57
CA GLY A 125 -4.07 5.13 -3.08
C GLY A 125 -5.32 5.59 -3.82
N HIS A 126 -6.43 4.92 -3.62
CA HIS A 126 -7.64 5.12 -4.41
C HIS A 126 -8.91 5.01 -3.57
N GLY A 127 -9.98 5.64 -4.04
CA GLY A 127 -11.32 5.40 -3.54
C GLY A 127 -11.76 3.97 -3.79
N VAL A 128 -12.63 3.47 -2.89
CA VAL A 128 -13.24 2.15 -3.00
C VAL A 128 -14.72 2.27 -2.73
N GLY A 129 -15.55 1.83 -3.69
CA GLY A 129 -17.00 1.93 -3.56
C GLY A 129 -17.71 0.86 -4.36
N ILE A 130 -18.39 1.26 -5.44
CA ILE A 130 -19.00 0.34 -6.39
C ILE A 130 -17.92 -0.34 -7.22
N GLU A 131 -16.93 0.46 -7.65
CA GLU A 131 -15.74 -0.05 -8.33
C GLU A 131 -14.61 -0.28 -7.32
N PHE A 132 -13.67 -1.13 -7.69
CA PHE A 132 -12.49 -1.41 -6.86
C PHE A 132 -11.57 -0.20 -6.80
N HIS A 133 -11.34 0.48 -7.93
CA HIS A 133 -10.64 1.75 -8.01
C HIS A 133 -11.61 2.84 -8.48
N GLU A 134 -11.83 3.85 -7.64
CA GLU A 134 -12.61 5.05 -7.98
C GLU A 134 -12.01 6.28 -7.27
N GLU A 135 -12.54 7.45 -7.56
CA GLU A 135 -12.14 8.68 -6.86
C GLU A 135 -12.41 8.60 -5.33
N PRO A 136 -11.56 9.20 -4.49
CA PRO A 136 -10.43 10.06 -4.85
C PRO A 136 -9.12 9.30 -5.07
N ASP A 137 -8.23 9.87 -5.90
CA ASP A 137 -6.81 9.54 -5.85
C ASP A 137 -6.22 10.04 -4.53
N VAL A 138 -5.49 9.18 -3.82
CA VAL A 138 -4.88 9.48 -2.52
C VAL A 138 -3.35 9.51 -2.66
N GLU A 139 -2.83 10.65 -3.07
CA GLU A 139 -1.38 10.87 -3.16
C GLU A 139 -0.72 10.82 -1.78
N HIS A 140 0.42 10.12 -1.68
CA HIS A 140 1.20 9.99 -0.44
C HIS A 140 2.28 11.08 -0.29
N PHE A 141 2.22 12.12 -1.10
CA PHE A 141 3.07 13.32 -1.08
C PHE A 141 2.19 14.54 -1.33
N GLY A 142 2.75 15.74 -1.16
CA GLY A 142 2.05 16.95 -1.55
C GLY A 142 1.96 18.03 -0.48
N LYS A 143 0.96 18.90 -0.64
CA LYS A 143 0.81 20.13 0.16
C LYS A 143 -0.41 20.06 1.06
N LYS A 144 -0.22 20.41 2.33
CA LYS A 144 -1.30 20.51 3.31
C LYS A 144 -2.41 21.47 2.85
N GLY A 145 -3.67 21.06 3.06
CA GLY A 145 -4.86 21.85 2.73
C GLY A 145 -5.19 21.90 1.24
N THR A 146 -4.75 20.89 0.45
CA THR A 146 -5.02 20.77 -0.98
C THR A 146 -5.68 19.45 -1.33
N GLY A 147 -6.17 19.32 -2.54
CA GLY A 147 -6.85 18.13 -3.03
C GLY A 147 -8.33 18.07 -2.62
N MET A 148 -8.92 16.88 -2.71
CA MET A 148 -10.34 16.66 -2.41
C MET A 148 -10.62 16.83 -0.91
N LEU A 149 -11.77 17.41 -0.58
CA LEU A 149 -12.26 17.51 0.80
C LEU A 149 -12.73 16.13 1.28
N LEU A 150 -12.21 15.67 2.40
CA LEU A 150 -12.62 14.42 3.03
C LEU A 150 -13.98 14.57 3.71
N VAL A 151 -14.99 13.86 3.20
CA VAL A 151 -16.34 13.89 3.78
C VAL A 151 -16.70 12.53 4.37
N PRO A 152 -17.52 12.53 5.43
CA PRO A 152 -17.98 11.29 6.05
C PRO A 152 -18.65 10.35 5.05
N GLY A 153 -18.33 9.07 5.13
CA GLY A 153 -18.80 8.03 4.22
C GLY A 153 -17.82 7.71 3.10
N MET A 154 -16.78 8.51 2.87
CA MET A 154 -15.71 8.16 1.94
C MET A 154 -14.94 6.94 2.42
N VAL A 155 -14.69 6.01 1.51
CA VAL A 155 -13.85 4.83 1.69
C VAL A 155 -12.73 4.89 0.67
N PHE A 156 -11.49 4.75 1.12
CA PHE A 156 -10.31 4.80 0.26
C PHE A 156 -9.11 4.08 0.90
N THR A 157 -8.13 3.71 0.10
CA THR A 157 -6.88 3.13 0.57
C THR A 157 -5.88 4.22 0.97
N ILE A 158 -5.05 3.91 1.96
CA ILE A 158 -3.81 4.63 2.27
C ILE A 158 -2.71 3.58 2.20
N GLU A 159 -1.80 3.74 1.26
CA GLU A 159 -0.86 2.71 0.85
C GLU A 159 0.52 3.28 0.47
N PRO A 160 1.19 4.00 1.38
CA PRO A 160 2.42 4.69 1.05
C PRO A 160 3.53 3.74 0.62
N MET A 161 4.03 3.94 -0.60
CA MET A 161 5.20 3.28 -1.16
C MET A 161 6.44 4.11 -0.83
N ILE A 162 7.34 3.56 -0.01
CA ILE A 162 8.51 4.25 0.54
C ILE A 162 9.78 3.61 0.00
N ASN A 163 10.57 4.37 -0.75
CA ASN A 163 11.83 3.91 -1.35
C ASN A 163 13.02 4.27 -0.47
N MET A 164 14.00 3.37 -0.39
CA MET A 164 15.26 3.61 0.31
C MET A 164 16.11 4.67 -0.39
N GLY A 165 16.06 4.72 -1.72
CA GLY A 165 16.77 5.65 -2.57
C GLY A 165 15.87 6.75 -3.14
N THR A 166 15.85 6.88 -4.47
CA THR A 166 15.07 7.90 -5.17
C THR A 166 13.57 7.54 -5.24
N TRP A 167 12.73 8.48 -5.62
CA TRP A 167 11.29 8.24 -5.73
C TRP A 167 10.87 7.68 -7.09
N GLU A 168 11.76 7.75 -8.09
CA GLU A 168 11.52 7.33 -9.45
C GLU A 168 11.32 5.81 -9.52
N VAL A 169 10.39 5.40 -10.36
CA VAL A 169 10.02 4.00 -10.58
C VAL A 169 9.74 3.78 -12.08
N PHE A 170 9.79 2.54 -12.51
CA PHE A 170 9.33 2.14 -13.84
C PHE A 170 8.48 0.87 -13.76
N ILE A 171 7.66 0.65 -14.79
CA ILE A 171 6.89 -0.59 -14.96
C ILE A 171 7.71 -1.52 -15.84
N ASP A 172 7.85 -2.78 -15.42
CA ASP A 172 8.49 -3.81 -16.21
C ASP A 172 7.73 -4.03 -17.53
N GLU A 173 8.40 -3.76 -18.65
CA GLU A 173 7.80 -3.88 -19.98
C GLU A 173 7.50 -5.34 -20.37
N GLU A 174 8.13 -6.34 -19.73
CA GLU A 174 7.92 -7.74 -20.06
C GLU A 174 6.58 -8.27 -19.53
N ASP A 175 6.17 -7.83 -18.34
CA ASP A 175 4.92 -8.27 -17.74
C ASP A 175 3.83 -7.18 -17.71
N GLY A 176 4.20 -5.91 -17.85
CA GLY A 176 3.32 -4.76 -17.88
C GLY A 176 2.66 -4.40 -16.54
N TRP A 177 3.12 -5.00 -15.43
CA TRP A 177 2.55 -4.84 -14.09
C TRP A 177 3.58 -4.49 -13.02
N THR A 178 4.64 -5.24 -12.92
CA THR A 178 5.65 -5.11 -11.86
C THR A 178 6.27 -3.72 -11.86
N VAL A 179 6.14 -3.01 -10.76
CA VAL A 179 6.76 -1.69 -10.57
C VAL A 179 8.05 -1.84 -9.78
N VAL A 180 9.14 -1.29 -10.32
CA VAL A 180 10.50 -1.42 -9.77
C VAL A 180 11.11 -0.04 -9.55
N THR A 181 11.97 0.09 -8.54
CA THR A 181 12.72 1.32 -8.30
C THR A 181 13.79 1.54 -9.37
N GLU A 182 13.92 2.76 -9.90
CA GLU A 182 14.92 3.11 -10.92
C GLU A 182 16.38 2.90 -10.47
N ASP A 183 16.62 3.00 -9.16
CA ASP A 183 17.97 2.89 -8.58
C ASP A 183 18.26 1.52 -7.93
N GLU A 184 17.39 0.54 -8.16
CA GLU A 184 17.50 -0.82 -7.63
C GLU A 184 17.61 -0.88 -6.08
N GLN A 185 17.21 0.20 -5.39
CA GLN A 185 17.18 0.22 -3.94
C GLN A 185 15.86 -0.34 -3.40
N PRO A 186 15.87 -0.98 -2.22
CA PRO A 186 14.65 -1.55 -1.64
C PRO A 186 13.52 -0.54 -1.45
N SER A 187 12.29 -1.02 -1.67
CA SER A 187 11.03 -0.34 -1.36
C SER A 187 10.24 -1.08 -0.30
N ALA A 188 9.36 -0.39 0.40
CA ALA A 188 8.42 -0.98 1.35
C ALA A 188 7.07 -0.28 1.29
N GLN A 189 5.98 -1.07 1.32
CA GLN A 189 4.61 -0.60 1.30
C GLN A 189 3.83 -1.25 2.44
N TRP A 190 2.95 -0.47 3.06
CA TRP A 190 1.88 -0.96 3.94
C TRP A 190 0.59 -0.30 3.51
N GLU A 191 -0.49 -1.04 3.53
CA GLU A 191 -1.77 -0.55 3.08
C GLU A 191 -2.89 -0.87 4.05
N HIS A 192 -3.87 0.04 4.09
CA HIS A 192 -5.10 -0.14 4.84
C HIS A 192 -6.26 0.59 4.17
N LEU A 193 -7.38 -0.10 4.02
CA LEU A 193 -8.64 0.50 3.64
C LEU A 193 -9.19 1.33 4.79
N SER A 194 -9.52 2.59 4.54
CA SER A 194 -9.94 3.59 5.53
C SER A 194 -11.33 4.12 5.24
N LEU A 195 -12.12 4.37 6.29
CA LEU A 195 -13.45 4.97 6.21
C LEU A 195 -13.48 6.26 7.03
N ILE A 196 -13.93 7.36 6.43
CA ILE A 196 -14.12 8.64 7.12
C ILE A 196 -15.43 8.61 7.92
N HIS A 197 -15.34 8.69 9.25
CA HIS A 197 -16.47 8.73 10.18
C HIS A 197 -16.78 10.13 10.71
N ILE A 198 -18.06 10.43 11.04
CA ILE A 198 -18.47 11.70 11.65
C ILE A 198 -18.21 11.73 13.17
N SER A 199 -18.31 10.58 13.85
CA SER A 199 -18.44 10.51 15.30
C SER A 199 -17.29 9.78 15.96
N GLU A 200 -16.74 10.45 17.00
CA GLU A 200 -15.83 9.96 18.04
C GLU A 200 -14.43 9.53 17.56
N PRO A 201 -13.38 9.83 18.32
CA PRO A 201 -12.04 9.35 18.02
C PRO A 201 -12.05 7.83 18.00
N THR A 202 -11.82 7.26 16.84
CA THR A 202 -11.79 5.82 16.62
C THR A 202 -10.79 5.21 17.59
N ARG A 203 -11.26 4.39 18.53
CA ARG A 203 -10.38 3.48 19.26
C ARG A 203 -9.73 2.59 18.23
N HIS A 204 -8.43 2.76 18.04
CA HIS A 204 -7.63 1.85 17.26
C HIS A 204 -7.91 0.41 17.72
N LEU A 205 -8.57 -0.37 16.89
CA LEU A 205 -8.60 -1.81 17.07
C LEU A 205 -7.14 -2.28 16.88
N ARG A 206 -6.44 -2.46 17.97
CA ARG A 206 -5.19 -3.21 17.97
C ARG A 206 -5.54 -4.63 17.58
N ILE A 207 -5.32 -4.96 16.32
CA ILE A 207 -5.27 -6.36 15.91
C ILE A 207 -3.91 -6.87 16.37
N SER A 208 -3.93 -7.64 17.45
CA SER A 208 -2.79 -8.38 17.97
C SER A 208 -2.47 -9.57 17.09
#